data_b6935211b05c7868f7b6063bcb76df95
#
_entry.id   b6935211b05c7868f7b6063bcb76df95
#
_cell.length_a   1.000
_cell.length_b   1.000
_cell.length_c   1.000
_cell.angle_alpha   90.00
_cell.angle_beta   90.00
_cell.angle_gamma   90.00
#
_symmetry.space_group_name_H-M   'P 1'
#
loop_
_entity.id
_entity.type
_entity.pdbx_description
1 polymer ?
#
loop_
_entity_poly.entity_id
_entity_poly.type
_entity_poly.pdbx_seq_one_letter_code
_entity_poly.pdbx_strand_id
1 'polypeptide(L)'
;MRMKKIIFSLILATLACLTACNKVEPPVLATAVTIDEVTMDAIHCSATVVEGDISDCGFYYGTAKSNVTGRKSKKVQGTYDAGLIKAIITGLDPNTTYYVMGYGMNESGEGMTEVAQVKTSSRMPGADDNGYPNINK
;
A
#
# COMPACT_ATOMS: atom_id res chain seq x y z
N MET A 1 9.75 -50.62 -17.81
CA MET A 1 9.91 -50.34 -17.59
C MET A 1 9.97 -49.78 -17.27
N ARG A 2 9.66 -49.42 -17.25
CA ARG A 2 9.67 -48.78 -16.89
C ARG A 2 9.63 -47.99 -16.69
N MET A 3 9.33 -47.66 -16.81
CA MET A 3 9.33 -46.80 -16.56
C MET A 3 9.32 -46.21 -16.53
N LYS A 4 9.12 -46.15 -16.52
CA LYS A 4 9.14 -45.46 -16.44
C LYS A 4 8.84 -44.89 -16.58
N LYS A 5 8.72 -44.86 -16.79
CA LYS A 5 8.27 -44.33 -16.93
C LYS A 5 7.89 -43.68 -16.57
N ILE A 6 7.64 -43.78 -16.55
CA ILE A 6 7.30 -43.16 -16.30
C ILE A 6 7.26 -42.33 -15.92
N ILE A 7 7.21 -42.44 -15.90
CA ILE A 7 7.25 -41.69 -15.63
C ILE A 7 7.20 -40.93 -15.71
N PHE A 8 6.85 -40.95 -16.08
CA PHE A 8 6.96 -40.20 -16.26
C PHE A 8 6.36 -39.68 -16.32
N SER A 9 6.07 -39.87 -16.58
CA SER A 9 5.50 -39.46 -16.70
C SER A 9 5.02 -38.90 -16.20
N LEU A 10 4.96 -39.04 -15.92
CA LEU A 10 4.68 -38.50 -15.42
C LEU A 10 4.78 -37.71 -15.23
N ILE A 11 5.01 -37.72 -15.41
CA ILE A 11 5.20 -36.99 -15.41
C ILE A 11 4.88 -36.24 -15.83
N LEU A 12 4.58 -36.26 -16.36
CA LEU A 12 4.31 -35.64 -16.79
C LEU A 12 3.47 -35.13 -16.81
N ALA A 13 3.25 -35.80 -17.02
CA ALA A 13 2.22 -35.05 -17.06
C ALA A 13 2.00 -34.08 -16.21
N THR A 14 2.08 -34.28 -15.63
CA THR A 14 2.21 -33.20 -14.87
C THR A 14 2.83 -32.10 -15.46
N LEU A 15 3.17 -32.23 -16.62
CA LEU A 15 3.80 -31.17 -17.16
C LEU A 15 2.99 -30.04 -17.44
N ALA A 16 1.79 -30.22 -17.75
CA ALA A 16 0.90 -29.11 -17.92
C ALA A 16 0.77 -28.36 -16.65
N CYS A 17 0.91 -29.00 -15.56
CA CYS A 17 0.85 -28.32 -14.30
C CYS A 17 2.02 -27.45 -14.06
N LEU A 18 3.10 -27.65 -14.77
CA LEU A 18 4.24 -26.81 -14.54
C LEU A 18 3.98 -25.40 -14.95
N THR A 19 3.14 -25.16 -15.93
CA THR A 19 2.86 -23.80 -16.28
C THR A 19 2.06 -23.12 -15.20
N ALA A 20 1.23 -23.85 -14.49
CA ALA A 20 0.50 -23.27 -13.39
C ALA A 20 1.42 -22.90 -12.25
N CYS A 21 2.52 -23.57 -12.10
CA CYS A 21 3.47 -23.28 -11.04
C CYS A 21 4.23 -21.98 -11.28
N ASN A 22 4.20 -21.47 -12.49
CA ASN A 22 4.87 -20.24 -12.80
C ASN A 22 3.91 -19.05 -12.86
N LYS A 23 2.69 -19.26 -12.41
CA LYS A 23 1.70 -18.19 -12.43
C LYS A 23 2.08 -17.12 -11.45
N VAL A 24 2.06 -15.88 -11.91
CA VAL A 24 2.29 -14.73 -11.05
C VAL A 24 0.99 -14.43 -10.30
N GLU A 25 1.09 -14.24 -9.00
CA GLU A 25 -0.05 -13.93 -8.17
C GLU A 25 -0.07 -12.45 -7.84
N PRO A 26 -1.23 -11.87 -7.53
CA PRO A 26 -1.26 -10.48 -7.06
C PRO A 26 -0.48 -10.37 -5.75
N PRO A 27 0.11 -9.21 -5.48
CA PRO A 27 0.88 -9.07 -4.25
C PRO A 27 -0.02 -9.09 -3.02
N VAL A 28 0.52 -9.54 -1.91
CA VAL A 28 -0.18 -9.56 -0.63
C VAL A 28 0.46 -8.52 0.27
N LEU A 29 -0.36 -7.61 0.77
CA LEU A 29 0.08 -6.57 1.68
C LEU A 29 -0.38 -6.90 3.09
N ALA A 30 0.35 -6.39 4.08
CA ALA A 30 -0.11 -6.49 5.46
C ALA A 30 -1.42 -5.72 5.60
N THR A 31 -2.25 -6.09 6.56
CA THR A 31 -3.59 -5.51 6.67
C THR A 31 -3.55 -4.04 7.05
N ALA A 32 -2.58 -3.61 7.84
CA ALA A 32 -2.57 -2.25 8.37
C ALA A 32 -1.63 -1.33 7.61
N VAL A 33 -2.10 -0.10 7.37
CA VAL A 33 -1.24 0.99 6.91
C VAL A 33 -0.55 1.55 8.15
N THR A 34 0.73 1.83 8.03
CA THR A 34 1.47 2.50 9.10
C THR A 34 1.51 3.99 8.80
N ILE A 35 1.11 4.79 9.76
CA ILE A 35 1.18 6.24 9.64
C ILE A 35 2.45 6.67 10.37
N ASP A 36 3.44 7.09 9.59
CA ASP A 36 4.76 7.42 10.15
C ASP A 36 4.82 8.83 10.72
N GLU A 37 4.13 9.76 10.08
CA GLU A 37 4.11 11.14 10.53
C GLU A 37 2.88 11.85 9.97
N VAL A 38 2.33 12.76 10.75
CA VAL A 38 1.18 13.56 10.33
C VAL A 38 1.48 15.03 10.62
N THR A 39 1.31 15.87 9.63
CA THR A 39 1.43 17.32 9.80
C THR A 39 0.08 17.95 9.49
N MET A 40 0.02 19.28 9.42
CA MET A 40 -1.23 19.94 9.12
C MET A 40 -1.63 19.82 7.65
N ASP A 41 -0.69 19.49 6.77
CA ASP A 41 -0.97 19.42 5.34
C ASP A 41 -0.42 18.17 4.68
N ALA A 42 0.15 17.24 5.44
CA ALA A 42 0.74 16.04 4.86
C ALA A 42 0.62 14.84 5.79
N ILE A 43 0.61 13.66 5.18
CA ILE A 43 0.60 12.39 5.88
C ILE A 43 1.71 11.52 5.28
N HIS A 44 2.64 11.06 6.11
CA HIS A 44 3.67 10.12 5.70
C HIS A 44 3.17 8.74 6.07
N CYS A 45 3.07 7.86 5.11
CA CYS A 45 2.52 6.53 5.36
C CYS A 45 3.34 5.45 4.67
N SER A 46 3.21 4.24 5.18
CA SER A 46 3.88 3.09 4.62
C SER A 46 2.99 1.85 4.73
N ALA A 47 3.26 0.89 3.85
CA ALA A 47 2.57 -0.39 3.87
C ALA A 47 3.60 -1.48 3.63
N THR A 48 3.43 -2.62 4.30
CA THR A 48 4.36 -3.73 4.17
C THR A 48 3.86 -4.71 3.11
N VAL A 49 4.75 -5.11 2.21
CA VAL A 49 4.46 -6.16 1.25
C VAL A 49 4.88 -7.47 1.88
N VAL A 50 3.94 -8.36 2.06
CA VAL A 50 4.18 -9.67 2.67
C VAL A 50 4.67 -10.65 1.62
N GLU A 51 4.11 -10.56 0.41
CA GLU A 51 4.43 -11.51 -0.63
C GLU A 51 4.15 -10.93 -2.01
N GLY A 52 4.93 -11.32 -3.00
CA GLY A 52 4.69 -10.97 -4.39
C GLY A 52 5.52 -9.81 -4.89
N ASP A 53 5.61 -9.70 -6.21
CA ASP A 53 6.36 -8.63 -6.86
C ASP A 53 5.48 -7.41 -7.02
N ILE A 54 6.11 -6.25 -7.05
CA ILE A 54 5.41 -4.97 -7.17
C ILE A 54 5.88 -4.26 -8.42
N SER A 55 4.97 -3.92 -9.33
CA SER A 55 5.27 -3.12 -10.51
C SER A 55 4.73 -1.69 -10.35
N ASP A 56 3.71 -1.51 -9.50
CA ASP A 56 3.17 -0.20 -9.20
C ASP A 56 2.61 -0.23 -7.80
N CYS A 57 2.67 0.89 -7.09
CA CYS A 57 2.20 0.94 -5.72
C CYS A 57 1.93 2.38 -5.30
N GLY A 58 1.22 2.52 -4.19
CA GLY A 58 0.91 3.82 -3.64
C GLY A 58 -0.23 3.74 -2.64
N PHE A 59 -0.95 4.83 -2.53
CA PHE A 59 -2.05 4.93 -1.57
C PHE A 59 -3.23 5.68 -2.17
N TYR A 60 -4.42 5.21 -1.87
CA TYR A 60 -5.66 5.92 -2.12
C TYR A 60 -5.98 6.73 -0.86
N TYR A 61 -6.44 7.95 -1.02
CA TYR A 61 -6.76 8.78 0.14
C TYR A 61 -7.90 9.75 -0.18
N GLY A 62 -8.65 10.11 0.85
CA GLY A 62 -9.75 11.04 0.70
C GLY A 62 -10.49 11.22 2.01
N THR A 63 -11.50 12.08 1.99
CA THR A 63 -12.29 12.38 3.18
C THR A 63 -13.50 11.46 3.33
N ALA A 64 -13.80 10.65 2.34
CA ALA A 64 -14.90 9.69 2.38
C ALA A 64 -14.36 8.27 2.31
N LYS A 65 -14.58 7.49 3.36
CA LYS A 65 -14.09 6.11 3.42
C LYS A 65 -14.56 5.27 2.24
N SER A 66 -15.83 5.42 1.85
CA SER A 66 -16.40 4.64 0.75
C SER A 66 -15.72 4.91 -0.58
N ASN A 67 -15.26 6.15 -0.79
CA ASN A 67 -14.56 6.47 -2.03
C ASN A 67 -13.17 5.85 -2.04
N VAL A 68 -12.53 5.76 -0.89
CA VAL A 68 -11.20 5.15 -0.77
C VAL A 68 -11.31 3.65 -0.99
N THR A 69 -12.24 2.99 -0.34
CA THR A 69 -12.43 1.55 -0.51
C THR A 69 -12.87 1.19 -1.93
N GLY A 70 -13.63 2.07 -2.57
CA GLY A 70 -14.06 1.87 -3.94
C GLY A 70 -13.04 2.30 -5.00
N ARG A 71 -11.89 2.78 -4.55
CA ARG A 71 -10.82 3.24 -5.44
C ARG A 71 -11.28 4.38 -6.35
N LYS A 72 -12.16 5.21 -5.84
CA LYS A 72 -12.67 6.39 -6.55
C LYS A 72 -12.10 7.69 -5.99
N SER A 73 -11.26 7.60 -4.97
CA SER A 73 -10.63 8.76 -4.38
C SER A 73 -9.35 9.13 -5.10
N LYS A 74 -8.66 10.13 -4.61
CA LYS A 74 -7.35 10.50 -5.12
C LYS A 74 -6.34 9.39 -4.80
N LYS A 75 -5.28 9.37 -5.56
CA LYS A 75 -4.24 8.37 -5.42
C LYS A 75 -2.88 9.06 -5.48
N VAL A 76 -1.96 8.64 -4.64
CA VAL A 76 -0.58 9.13 -4.66
C VAL A 76 0.33 7.96 -5.00
N GLN A 77 1.31 8.23 -5.87
CA GLN A 77 2.29 7.21 -6.25
C GLN A 77 3.24 6.97 -5.09
N GLY A 78 3.52 5.71 -4.80
CA GLY A 78 4.46 5.34 -3.77
C GLY A 78 5.77 4.85 -4.35
N THR A 79 6.72 4.62 -3.47
CA THR A 79 7.98 3.97 -3.82
C THR A 79 8.05 2.65 -3.05
N TYR A 80 8.62 1.65 -3.70
CA TYR A 80 8.76 0.34 -3.09
C TYR A 80 10.23 0.02 -2.90
N ASP A 81 10.61 -0.27 -1.66
CA ASP A 81 11.98 -0.62 -1.34
C ASP A 81 12.01 -1.49 -0.10
N ALA A 82 12.79 -2.56 -0.14
CA ALA A 82 13.01 -3.43 1.01
C ALA A 82 11.72 -3.93 1.68
N GLY A 83 10.73 -4.24 0.87
CA GLY A 83 9.47 -4.76 1.39
C GLY A 83 8.49 -3.71 1.87
N LEU A 84 8.82 -2.42 1.71
CA LEU A 84 7.94 -1.34 2.16
C LEU A 84 7.53 -0.45 1.00
N ILE A 85 6.24 -0.13 0.97
CA ILE A 85 5.69 0.87 0.07
C ILE A 85 5.57 2.14 0.91
N LYS A 86 6.17 3.22 0.45
CA LYS A 86 6.14 4.50 1.17
C LYS A 86 5.64 5.63 0.29
N ALA A 87 4.93 6.55 0.87
CA ALA A 87 4.49 7.75 0.16
C ALA A 87 4.24 8.88 1.14
N ILE A 88 4.26 10.09 0.61
CA ILE A 88 3.90 11.29 1.36
C ILE A 88 2.71 11.89 0.64
N ILE A 89 1.60 11.99 1.33
CA ILE A 89 0.38 12.60 0.80
C ILE A 89 0.44 14.07 1.19
N THR A 90 0.41 14.96 0.22
CA THR A 90 0.56 16.40 0.46
C THR A 90 -0.68 17.16 0.00
N GLY A 91 -0.72 18.46 0.27
CA GLY A 91 -1.82 19.29 -0.17
C GLY A 91 -3.10 19.06 0.59
N LEU A 92 -2.99 18.57 1.82
CA LEU A 92 -4.16 18.25 2.64
C LEU A 92 -4.60 19.46 3.44
N ASP A 93 -5.86 19.43 3.87
CA ASP A 93 -6.40 20.47 4.73
C ASP A 93 -6.06 20.17 6.19
N PRO A 94 -5.80 21.20 7.00
CA PRO A 94 -5.51 20.97 8.42
C PRO A 94 -6.75 20.57 9.18
N ASN A 95 -6.54 19.91 10.32
CA ASN A 95 -7.61 19.52 11.23
C ASN A 95 -8.74 18.74 10.52
N THR A 96 -8.37 17.92 9.55
CA THR A 96 -9.32 17.20 8.70
C THR A 96 -9.04 15.70 8.76
N THR A 97 -10.10 14.91 8.83
CA THR A 97 -9.98 13.45 8.86
C THR A 97 -9.90 12.91 7.45
N TYR A 98 -8.86 12.13 7.21
CA TYR A 98 -8.65 11.45 5.94
C TYR A 98 -8.64 9.94 6.14
N TYR A 99 -8.98 9.23 5.08
CA TYR A 99 -8.93 7.78 5.04
C TYR A 99 -7.86 7.40 4.02
N VAL A 100 -7.00 6.45 4.38
CA VAL A 100 -5.84 6.07 3.57
C VAL A 100 -5.81 4.56 3.41
N MET A 101 -5.58 4.09 2.20
CA MET A 101 -5.51 2.66 1.91
C MET A 101 -4.32 2.42 0.98
N GLY A 102 -3.41 1.51 1.37
CA GLY A 102 -2.27 1.17 0.55
C GLY A 102 -2.63 0.16 -0.53
N TYR A 103 -1.94 0.25 -1.65
CA TYR A 103 -2.10 -0.74 -2.72
C TYR A 103 -0.75 -1.08 -3.32
N GLY A 104 -0.65 -2.30 -3.81
CA GLY A 104 0.47 -2.74 -4.63
C GLY A 104 -0.08 -3.61 -5.74
N MET A 105 0.48 -3.51 -6.93
CA MET A 105 -0.03 -4.30 -8.03
C MET A 105 1.08 -4.84 -8.90
N ASN A 106 0.77 -5.89 -9.61
CA ASN A 106 1.61 -6.46 -10.65
C ASN A 106 0.70 -6.86 -11.80
N GLU A 107 1.24 -7.56 -12.79
CA GLU A 107 0.47 -7.95 -13.97
C GLU A 107 -0.72 -8.87 -13.66
N SER A 108 -0.74 -9.49 -12.49
CA SER A 108 -1.81 -10.41 -12.12
C SER A 108 -2.93 -9.76 -11.33
N GLY A 109 -2.70 -8.60 -10.77
CA GLY A 109 -3.74 -7.92 -10.02
C GLY A 109 -3.22 -7.03 -8.93
N GLU A 110 -4.09 -6.63 -8.04
CA GLU A 110 -3.84 -5.64 -7.01
C GLU A 110 -4.08 -6.21 -5.62
N GLY A 111 -3.15 -5.95 -4.71
CA GLY A 111 -3.34 -6.24 -3.29
C GLY A 111 -3.51 -4.92 -2.55
N MET A 112 -4.28 -4.93 -1.48
CA MET A 112 -4.58 -3.71 -0.73
C MET A 112 -4.57 -3.95 0.76
N THR A 113 -4.36 -2.86 1.51
CA THR A 113 -4.49 -2.89 2.95
C THR A 113 -5.94 -2.56 3.33
N GLU A 114 -6.22 -2.62 4.61
CA GLU A 114 -7.47 -2.06 5.11
C GLU A 114 -7.32 -0.54 5.15
N VAL A 115 -8.41 0.17 5.32
CA VAL A 115 -8.40 1.63 5.35
C VAL A 115 -8.02 2.10 6.75
N ALA A 116 -7.07 3.02 6.82
CA ALA A 116 -6.70 3.68 8.06
C ALA A 116 -7.37 5.05 8.11
N GLN A 117 -7.77 5.45 9.29
CA GLN A 117 -8.33 6.77 9.52
C GLN A 117 -7.27 7.63 10.20
N VAL A 118 -7.02 8.82 9.67
CA VAL A 118 -5.99 9.70 10.21
C VAL A 118 -6.45 11.14 10.09
N LYS A 119 -6.17 11.93 11.12
CA LYS A 119 -6.57 13.33 11.13
C LYS A 119 -5.32 14.20 11.09
N THR A 120 -5.30 15.15 10.16
CA THR A 120 -4.19 16.10 10.04
C THR A 120 -4.14 17.00 11.26
N SER A 121 -2.94 17.52 11.52
CA SER A 121 -2.74 18.38 12.67
C SER A 121 -3.45 19.74 12.49
N SER A 122 -3.83 20.33 13.60
CA SER A 122 -4.45 21.64 13.55
C SER A 122 -3.43 22.77 13.69
N ARG A 123 -2.15 22.42 13.92
CA ARG A 123 -1.11 23.43 14.11
C ARG A 123 0.19 23.01 13.46
N MET A 124 1.00 23.98 13.17
CA MET A 124 2.33 23.74 12.59
C MET A 124 3.26 23.10 13.62
N PRO A 125 4.19 22.27 13.16
CA PRO A 125 5.19 21.72 14.08
C PRO A 125 5.95 22.85 14.75
N GLY A 126 6.13 22.76 16.07
CA GLY A 126 6.82 23.80 16.83
C GLY A 126 6.01 25.04 17.12
N ALA A 127 4.72 25.03 16.82
CA ALA A 127 3.86 26.18 17.08
C ALA A 127 3.51 26.28 18.55
N ASP A 128 3.19 27.50 18.98
CA ASP A 128 2.73 27.73 20.36
C ASP A 128 1.27 27.28 20.50
N ASP A 129 0.70 27.51 21.67
CA ASP A 129 -0.67 27.08 21.96
C ASP A 129 -1.71 27.76 21.09
N ASN A 130 -1.36 28.86 20.43
CA ASN A 130 -2.26 29.56 19.54
C ASN A 130 -2.09 29.18 18.09
N GLY A 131 -1.20 28.23 17.79
CA GLY A 131 -0.98 27.76 16.43
C GLY A 131 0.00 28.57 15.61
N TYR A 132 0.70 29.50 16.23
CA TYR A 132 1.69 30.32 15.53
C TYR A 132 3.10 29.82 15.77
N PRO A 133 4.01 30.05 14.82
CA PRO A 133 5.40 29.62 15.01
C PRO A 133 5.99 30.27 16.27
N ASN A 134 6.69 29.47 17.06
CA ASN A 134 7.30 29.98 18.28
C ASN A 134 8.62 30.67 17.91
N ILE A 135 8.63 31.95 17.96
CA ILE A 135 9.79 32.78 17.59
C ILE A 135 10.70 33.13 18.74
N ASN A 136 10.36 32.68 19.94
CA ASN A 136 11.12 32.98 21.13
C ASN A 136 12.18 31.94 21.51
N LYS A 137 12.59 31.17 20.58
CA LYS A 137 13.62 30.15 20.82
C LYS A 137 14.93 30.58 20.21
#